data_a47838354ee67a79efaa15dc4d0e95f5
#
_entry.id   a47838354ee67a79efaa15dc4d0e95f5
#
_cell.length_a   1.000
_cell.length_b   1.000
_cell.length_c   1.000
_cell.angle_alpha   90.00
_cell.angle_beta   90.00
_cell.angle_gamma   90.00
#
_symmetry.space_group_name_H-M   'P 1'
#
loop_
_entity.id
_entity.type
_entity.pdbx_description
1 polymer ?
#
loop_
_entity_poly.entity_id
_entity_poly.type
_entity_poly.pdbx_seq_one_letter_code
_entity_poly.pdbx_strand_id
1 'polypeptide(L)'
;LVKAIAEEFTRLALVSPSFSRGAFKSLLDKVEEIQRIIESNGIETAPPRPCHIRFGSRPMEAIGFIPRREQEALLDAVFGRAAPRTVLVGMHGSGKSQLSTVVAARCEAEGWPIVAWINAESRETTLEGFSELGRSIGVDVSDERTPERLARRCLDALASADGTNRLIILDNVESPDDLRDFVPRGEGLRVLATTTRRADWGRARWTQIPVEAFEREQSIGILLGRTNQVDRETADIIAELLGDLPVAVSQAAAMIKRTRRSLADYLQQLRKYSLKDSVRRLDGDEYPKAVGAALQLAFQSALEQIGRQSRHREMLARHYLRVLSLLAASG
;
A
#
# COMPACT_ATOMS: atom_id res chain seq x y z
N LEU A 1 14.10 22.70 19.73
CA LEU A 1 13.14 23.47 18.93
C LEU A 1 13.59 24.92 18.78
N VAL A 2 13.83 25.66 19.90
CA VAL A 2 14.23 27.08 19.89
C VAL A 2 15.55 27.30 19.15
N LYS A 3 16.55 26.42 19.36
CA LYS A 3 17.84 26.47 18.65
C LYS A 3 17.67 26.24 17.15
N ALA A 4 16.84 25.26 16.73
CA ALA A 4 16.55 24.98 15.33
C ALA A 4 15.77 26.14 14.67
N ILE A 5 14.84 26.75 15.38
CA ILE A 5 14.13 27.96 14.93
C ILE A 5 15.09 29.14 14.77
N ALA A 6 16.00 29.35 15.72
CA ALA A 6 16.99 30.40 15.63
C ALA A 6 18.00 30.21 14.50
N GLU A 7 18.42 28.96 14.24
CA GLU A 7 19.30 28.59 13.10
C GLU A 7 18.59 28.82 11.76
N GLU A 8 17.31 28.43 11.62
CA GLU A 8 16.55 28.65 10.41
C GLU A 8 16.24 30.14 10.16
N PHE A 9 15.95 30.91 11.21
CA PHE A 9 15.81 32.36 11.09
C PHE A 9 17.13 33.06 10.73
N THR A 10 18.25 32.58 11.24
CA THR A 10 19.57 33.09 10.85
C THR A 10 19.85 32.85 9.38
N ARG A 11 19.48 31.68 8.88
CA ARG A 11 19.60 31.31 7.46
C ARG A 11 18.70 32.17 6.56
N LEU A 12 17.45 32.41 6.96
CA LEU A 12 16.50 33.26 6.23
C LEU A 12 16.90 34.74 6.21
N ALA A 13 17.49 35.24 7.30
CA ALA A 13 17.98 36.61 7.40
C ALA A 13 19.17 36.87 6.48
N LEU A 14 20.00 35.88 6.20
CA LEU A 14 21.14 35.95 5.26
C LEU A 14 20.70 35.99 3.79
N VAL A 15 19.49 35.52 3.48
CA VAL A 15 18.99 35.39 2.10
C VAL A 15 18.03 36.53 1.70
N SER A 16 17.47 37.27 2.67
CA SER A 16 16.47 38.34 2.39
C SER A 16 16.98 39.73 2.71
N PRO A 17 17.20 40.61 1.72
CA PRO A 17 17.70 41.99 1.92
C PRO A 17 16.76 42.92 2.71
N SER A 18 15.49 42.53 2.88
CA SER A 18 14.45 43.31 3.56
C SER A 18 14.36 43.10 5.08
N PHE A 19 15.15 42.17 5.65
CA PHE A 19 15.13 41.88 7.07
C PHE A 19 16.16 42.74 7.81
N SER A 20 15.72 43.73 8.58
CA SER A 20 16.63 44.58 9.33
C SER A 20 17.24 43.81 10.51
N ARG A 21 18.55 44.01 10.81
CA ARG A 21 19.24 43.43 11.95
C ARG A 21 18.51 43.72 13.30
N GLY A 22 17.81 44.85 13.41
CA GLY A 22 17.03 45.20 14.58
C GLY A 22 15.79 44.34 14.80
N ALA A 23 15.06 44.04 13.70
CA ALA A 23 13.91 43.15 13.77
C ALA A 23 14.31 41.72 14.15
N PHE A 24 15.44 41.23 13.64
CA PHE A 24 16.00 39.93 13.97
C PHE A 24 16.39 39.82 15.44
N LYS A 25 17.07 40.84 15.98
CA LYS A 25 17.47 40.87 17.38
C LYS A 25 16.24 40.88 18.30
N SER A 26 15.24 41.71 18.00
CA SER A 26 13.98 41.75 18.75
C SER A 26 13.21 40.42 18.75
N LEU A 27 13.29 39.66 17.67
CA LEU A 27 12.66 38.35 17.58
C LEU A 27 13.43 37.29 18.40
N LEU A 28 14.76 37.32 18.36
CA LEU A 28 15.62 36.49 19.22
C LEU A 28 15.38 36.74 20.69
N ASP A 29 15.32 38.00 21.12
CA ASP A 29 15.07 38.40 22.51
C ASP A 29 13.69 37.88 22.99
N LYS A 30 12.66 37.93 22.14
CA LYS A 30 11.34 37.35 22.43
C LYS A 30 11.34 35.84 22.53
N VAL A 31 12.09 35.16 21.68
CA VAL A 31 12.22 33.70 21.72
C VAL A 31 12.93 33.26 23.00
N GLU A 32 13.98 33.95 23.41
CA GLU A 32 14.67 33.70 24.70
C GLU A 32 13.79 34.00 25.91
N GLU A 33 12.95 35.03 25.84
CA GLU A 33 11.99 35.37 26.91
C GLU A 33 10.89 34.28 27.02
N ILE A 34 10.35 33.82 25.92
CA ILE A 34 9.40 32.69 25.89
C ILE A 34 10.05 31.43 26.46
N GLN A 35 11.31 31.15 26.13
CA GLN A 35 12.04 30.02 26.68
C GLN A 35 12.18 30.10 28.18
N ARG A 36 12.56 31.28 28.72
CA ARG A 36 12.64 31.53 30.17
C ARG A 36 11.29 31.41 30.89
N ILE A 37 10.20 31.83 30.24
CA ILE A 37 8.84 31.70 30.79
C ILE A 37 8.43 30.21 30.83
N ILE A 38 8.74 29.43 29.81
CA ILE A 38 8.50 28.00 29.79
C ILE A 38 9.28 27.27 30.88
N GLU A 39 10.55 27.58 31.03
CA GLU A 39 11.42 27.00 32.07
C GLU A 39 11.01 27.42 33.50
N SER A 40 10.60 28.68 33.70
CA SER A 40 10.21 29.19 35.03
C SER A 40 8.84 28.74 35.52
N ASN A 41 7.93 28.43 34.58
CA ASN A 41 6.57 27.98 34.93
C ASN A 41 6.46 26.46 35.13
N GLY A 42 7.57 25.73 35.09
CA GLY A 42 7.55 24.26 35.23
C GLY A 42 6.64 23.58 34.24
N ILE A 43 6.40 24.21 33.07
CA ILE A 43 5.69 23.56 31.98
C ILE A 43 6.64 22.46 31.48
N GLU A 44 6.47 21.27 32.04
CA GLU A 44 7.01 20.07 31.40
C GLU A 44 6.54 20.13 29.96
N THR A 45 7.43 20.49 29.05
CA THR A 45 7.17 20.29 27.64
C THR A 45 6.93 18.79 27.50
N ALA A 46 5.68 18.42 27.31
CA ALA A 46 5.36 17.03 27.01
C ALA A 46 6.39 16.58 25.97
N PRO A 47 7.02 15.42 26.14
CA PRO A 47 8.04 14.96 25.21
C PRO A 47 7.46 15.13 23.79
N PRO A 48 8.24 15.62 22.83
CA PRO A 48 7.75 15.90 21.50
C PRO A 48 6.98 14.66 21.07
N ARG A 49 5.69 14.83 20.75
CA ARG A 49 4.85 13.70 20.32
C ARG A 49 5.63 13.00 19.24
N PRO A 50 5.87 11.69 19.36
CA PRO A 50 6.69 10.99 18.37
C PRO A 50 6.16 11.35 16.99
N CYS A 51 7.03 11.86 16.13
CA CYS A 51 6.65 12.28 14.79
C CYS A 51 6.21 11.00 14.07
N HIS A 52 4.89 10.80 13.93
CA HIS A 52 4.37 9.62 13.28
C HIS A 52 4.57 9.77 11.77
N ILE A 53 5.55 9.05 11.25
CA ILE A 53 5.86 9.05 9.82
C ILE A 53 5.00 8.00 9.15
N ARG A 54 4.12 8.47 8.26
CA ARG A 54 3.29 7.67 7.36
C ARG A 54 3.80 7.90 5.96
N PHE A 55 4.50 6.94 5.41
CA PHE A 55 5.22 7.08 4.15
C PHE A 55 4.68 6.13 3.08
N GLY A 56 4.63 6.62 1.84
CA GLY A 56 4.28 5.85 0.66
C GLY A 56 2.79 5.75 0.37
N SER A 57 2.48 5.26 -0.83
CA SER A 57 1.11 5.16 -1.35
C SER A 57 0.46 3.84 -0.92
N ARG A 58 -0.07 3.80 0.31
CA ARG A 58 -0.85 2.66 0.77
C ARG A 58 -2.18 2.58 0.02
N PRO A 59 -2.57 1.40 -0.49
CA PRO A 59 -3.91 1.20 -1.04
C PRO A 59 -5.00 1.54 -0.02
N MET A 60 -6.12 2.08 -0.51
CA MET A 60 -7.29 2.26 0.35
C MET A 60 -7.84 0.89 0.78
N GLU A 61 -8.31 0.80 2.01
CA GLU A 61 -8.98 -0.40 2.48
C GLU A 61 -10.21 -0.70 1.62
N ALA A 62 -10.37 -1.96 1.25
CA ALA A 62 -11.49 -2.38 0.41
C ALA A 62 -12.81 -2.20 1.17
N ILE A 63 -13.78 -1.55 0.52
CA ILE A 63 -15.13 -1.41 1.08
C ILE A 63 -15.69 -2.81 1.38
N GLY A 64 -16.10 -3.06 2.64
CA GLY A 64 -16.59 -4.37 3.09
C GLY A 64 -15.48 -5.43 3.10
N PHE A 65 -14.30 -5.05 3.57
CA PHE A 65 -13.24 -6.01 3.88
C PHE A 65 -13.78 -7.07 4.87
N ILE A 66 -13.52 -8.33 4.56
CA ILE A 66 -13.90 -9.45 5.43
C ILE A 66 -12.66 -9.94 6.16
N PRO A 67 -12.71 -10.05 7.51
CA PRO A 67 -11.63 -10.66 8.29
C PRO A 67 -11.33 -12.08 7.80
N ARG A 68 -10.06 -12.44 7.78
CA ARG A 68 -9.56 -13.72 7.28
C ARG A 68 -8.63 -14.36 8.31
N ARG A 69 -8.47 -15.68 8.23
CA ARG A 69 -7.51 -16.40 9.11
C ARG A 69 -6.10 -15.89 8.98
N GLU A 70 -5.70 -15.53 7.75
CA GLU A 70 -4.38 -14.98 7.46
C GLU A 70 -4.14 -13.63 8.16
N GLN A 71 -5.20 -12.88 8.47
CA GLN A 71 -5.10 -11.61 9.20
C GLN A 71 -4.63 -11.84 10.65
N GLU A 72 -5.17 -12.83 11.35
CA GLU A 72 -4.76 -13.15 12.71
C GLU A 72 -3.30 -13.60 12.74
N ALA A 73 -2.93 -14.53 11.86
CA ALA A 73 -1.55 -15.00 11.73
C ALA A 73 -0.57 -13.85 11.40
N LEU A 74 -1.00 -12.89 10.57
CA LEU A 74 -0.20 -11.73 10.21
C LEU A 74 -0.06 -10.74 11.38
N LEU A 75 -1.13 -10.50 12.13
CA LEU A 75 -1.08 -9.67 13.34
C LEU A 75 -0.16 -10.30 14.39
N ASP A 76 -0.27 -11.59 14.63
CA ASP A 76 0.60 -12.33 15.56
C ASP A 76 2.07 -12.25 15.11
N ALA A 77 2.35 -12.37 13.82
CA ALA A 77 3.70 -12.25 13.30
C ALA A 77 4.28 -10.84 13.46
N VAL A 78 3.49 -9.79 13.20
CA VAL A 78 3.94 -8.39 13.24
C VAL A 78 4.06 -7.88 14.68
N PHE A 79 3.09 -8.18 15.54
CA PHE A 79 3.09 -7.73 16.94
C PHE A 79 3.87 -8.66 17.87
N GLY A 80 4.05 -9.92 17.47
CA GLY A 80 4.91 -10.89 18.17
C GLY A 80 6.40 -10.55 18.04
N ARG A 81 7.21 -11.09 18.96
CA ARG A 81 8.68 -10.89 18.93
C ARG A 81 9.40 -11.92 18.04
N ALA A 82 8.71 -12.97 17.62
CA ALA A 82 9.33 -14.14 16.97
C ALA A 82 9.62 -13.96 15.47
N ALA A 83 8.90 -13.09 14.76
CA ALA A 83 8.97 -12.98 13.31
C ALA A 83 9.26 -11.55 12.83
N PRO A 84 10.52 -11.07 12.86
CA PRO A 84 10.85 -9.72 12.41
C PRO A 84 10.64 -9.52 10.91
N ARG A 85 10.54 -10.60 10.13
CA ARG A 85 10.36 -10.60 8.67
C ARG A 85 9.24 -11.56 8.29
N THR A 86 8.21 -11.01 7.71
CA THR A 86 7.04 -11.78 7.26
C THR A 86 6.79 -11.53 5.79
N VAL A 87 6.43 -12.56 5.04
CA VAL A 87 6.07 -12.44 3.64
C VAL A 87 4.71 -13.06 3.39
N LEU A 88 3.83 -12.30 2.74
CA LEU A 88 2.54 -12.75 2.22
C LEU A 88 2.76 -13.30 0.81
N VAL A 89 2.49 -14.58 0.62
CA VAL A 89 2.66 -15.27 -0.67
C VAL A 89 1.30 -15.68 -1.20
N GLY A 90 0.96 -15.28 -2.42
CA GLY A 90 -0.31 -15.67 -3.02
C GLY A 90 -0.51 -15.06 -4.40
N MET A 91 -1.50 -15.53 -5.14
CA MET A 91 -1.80 -15.05 -6.50
C MET A 91 -2.09 -13.54 -6.52
N HIS A 92 -1.95 -12.93 -7.70
CA HIS A 92 -2.45 -11.57 -7.91
C HIS A 92 -3.95 -11.52 -7.58
N GLY A 93 -4.38 -10.45 -6.89
CA GLY A 93 -5.78 -10.28 -6.51
C GLY A 93 -6.26 -11.14 -5.34
N SER A 94 -5.39 -11.92 -4.68
CA SER A 94 -5.73 -12.70 -3.46
C SER A 94 -5.92 -11.83 -2.22
N GLY A 95 -5.56 -10.53 -2.26
CA GLY A 95 -5.77 -9.59 -1.17
C GLY A 95 -4.56 -9.35 -0.27
N LYS A 96 -3.34 -9.73 -0.65
CA LYS A 96 -2.10 -9.49 0.11
C LYS A 96 -1.92 -8.03 0.53
N SER A 97 -2.00 -7.10 -0.41
CA SER A 97 -1.87 -5.66 -0.13
C SER A 97 -3.01 -5.14 0.75
N GLN A 98 -4.22 -5.74 0.67
CA GLN A 98 -5.32 -5.40 1.58
C GLN A 98 -5.06 -5.87 3.01
N LEU A 99 -4.54 -7.08 3.20
CA LEU A 99 -4.11 -7.57 4.52
C LEU A 99 -2.99 -6.69 5.09
N SER A 100 -2.02 -6.31 4.27
CA SER A 100 -0.95 -5.38 4.66
C SER A 100 -1.49 -4.01 5.06
N THR A 101 -2.54 -3.52 4.38
CA THR A 101 -3.22 -2.25 4.70
C THR A 101 -3.86 -2.29 6.08
N VAL A 102 -4.56 -3.39 6.42
CA VAL A 102 -5.19 -3.58 7.73
C VAL A 102 -4.15 -3.60 8.84
N VAL A 103 -3.04 -4.31 8.64
CA VAL A 103 -1.95 -4.36 9.62
C VAL A 103 -1.26 -3.00 9.76
N ALA A 104 -1.02 -2.29 8.66
CA ALA A 104 -0.48 -0.93 8.71
C ALA A 104 -1.38 0.01 9.54
N ALA A 105 -2.70 -0.03 9.30
CA ALA A 105 -3.67 0.76 10.05
C ALA A 105 -3.66 0.40 11.56
N ARG A 106 -3.51 -0.88 11.89
CA ARG A 106 -3.39 -1.32 13.28
C ARG A 106 -2.10 -0.82 13.94
N CYS A 107 -0.95 -0.91 13.26
CA CYS A 107 0.30 -0.35 13.77
C CYS A 107 0.21 1.16 14.00
N GLU A 108 -0.46 1.88 13.10
CA GLU A 108 -0.73 3.31 13.25
C GLU A 108 -1.60 3.62 14.47
N ALA A 109 -2.66 2.84 14.69
CA ALA A 109 -3.54 2.97 15.84
C ALA A 109 -2.84 2.69 17.17
N GLU A 110 -1.87 1.76 17.18
CA GLU A 110 -1.00 1.46 18.32
C GLU A 110 0.13 2.50 18.52
N GLY A 111 0.17 3.54 17.69
CA GLY A 111 1.12 4.62 17.84
C GLY A 111 2.55 4.32 17.37
N TRP A 112 2.73 3.38 16.46
CA TRP A 112 4.07 3.09 15.92
C TRP A 112 4.62 4.33 15.20
N PRO A 113 5.84 4.79 15.52
CA PRO A 113 6.38 6.04 15.00
C PRO A 113 6.64 6.01 13.48
N ILE A 114 6.93 4.85 12.90
CA ILE A 114 7.16 4.71 11.47
C ILE A 114 6.31 3.56 10.93
N VAL A 115 5.46 3.87 9.95
CA VAL A 115 4.78 2.90 9.08
C VAL A 115 5.02 3.33 7.64
N ALA A 116 5.86 2.59 6.93
CA ALA A 116 6.28 2.94 5.57
C ALA A 116 5.84 1.87 4.58
N TRP A 117 5.36 2.33 3.42
CA TRP A 117 4.96 1.51 2.29
C TRP A 117 5.85 1.81 1.09
N ILE A 118 6.58 0.82 0.60
CA ILE A 118 7.53 0.94 -0.50
C ILE A 118 7.11 -0.05 -1.60
N ASN A 119 6.99 0.43 -2.84
CA ASN A 119 6.86 -0.46 -3.99
C ASN A 119 8.21 -1.14 -4.23
N ALA A 120 8.23 -2.46 -4.17
CA ALA A 120 9.42 -3.28 -4.31
C ALA A 120 9.38 -4.21 -5.54
N GLU A 121 8.66 -3.78 -6.58
CA GLU A 121 8.51 -4.50 -7.85
C GLU A 121 9.84 -4.59 -8.60
N SER A 122 10.70 -3.56 -8.48
CA SER A 122 12.05 -3.57 -9.02
C SER A 122 13.07 -3.05 -8.01
N ARG A 123 14.36 -3.29 -8.29
CA ARG A 123 15.46 -2.74 -7.49
C ARG A 123 15.45 -1.21 -7.48
N GLU A 124 15.14 -0.60 -8.62
CA GLU A 124 15.08 0.85 -8.80
C GLU A 124 13.99 1.48 -7.95
N THR A 125 12.74 0.94 -8.01
CA THR A 125 11.62 1.45 -7.21
C THR A 125 11.85 1.26 -5.71
N THR A 126 12.52 0.17 -5.33
CA THR A 126 12.91 -0.09 -3.93
C THR A 126 13.94 0.93 -3.45
N LEU A 127 14.96 1.21 -4.25
CA LEU A 127 15.99 2.23 -3.95
C LEU A 127 15.38 3.62 -3.80
N GLU A 128 14.53 4.03 -4.73
CA GLU A 128 13.84 5.31 -4.70
C GLU A 128 12.99 5.41 -3.42
N GLY A 129 12.21 4.38 -3.11
CA GLY A 129 11.36 4.35 -1.91
C GLY A 129 12.16 4.50 -0.62
N PHE A 130 13.27 3.79 -0.46
CA PHE A 130 14.14 3.97 0.72
C PHE A 130 14.84 5.34 0.74
N SER A 131 15.21 5.87 -0.40
CA SER A 131 15.84 7.19 -0.49
C SER A 131 14.86 8.30 -0.07
N GLU A 132 13.61 8.22 -0.51
CA GLU A 132 12.56 9.16 -0.12
C GLU A 132 12.15 9.00 1.35
N LEU A 133 12.05 7.77 1.83
CA LEU A 133 11.82 7.50 3.25
C LEU A 133 12.93 8.10 4.10
N GLY A 134 14.21 7.96 3.68
CA GLY A 134 15.35 8.55 4.36
C GLY A 134 15.20 10.05 4.54
N ARG A 135 14.79 10.78 3.49
CA ARG A 135 14.49 12.21 3.58
C ARG A 135 13.36 12.50 4.56
N SER A 136 12.31 11.68 4.55
CA SER A 136 11.13 11.85 5.41
C SER A 136 11.44 11.62 6.89
N ILE A 137 12.40 10.75 7.22
CA ILE A 137 12.83 10.51 8.61
C ILE A 137 13.96 11.43 9.06
N GLY A 138 14.34 12.42 8.23
CA GLY A 138 15.34 13.42 8.58
C GLY A 138 16.80 12.97 8.44
N VAL A 139 17.06 11.95 7.62
CA VAL A 139 18.44 11.60 7.28
C VAL A 139 19.08 12.74 6.50
N ASP A 140 20.24 13.20 6.96
CA ASP A 140 20.98 14.25 6.28
C ASP A 140 21.43 13.80 4.89
N VAL A 141 21.01 14.54 3.87
CA VAL A 141 21.24 14.24 2.46
C VAL A 141 22.18 15.26 1.79
N SER A 142 22.75 16.19 2.57
CA SER A 142 23.52 17.32 2.03
C SER A 142 24.73 16.91 1.18
N ASP A 143 25.36 15.79 1.52
CA ASP A 143 26.58 15.29 0.83
C ASP A 143 26.32 14.09 -0.09
N GLU A 144 25.08 13.60 -0.16
CA GLU A 144 24.76 12.35 -0.84
C GLU A 144 24.00 12.60 -2.16
N ARG A 145 24.62 12.28 -3.28
CA ARG A 145 24.07 12.52 -4.62
C ARG A 145 23.46 11.28 -5.29
N THR A 146 23.68 10.08 -4.72
CA THR A 146 23.20 8.83 -5.34
C THR A 146 22.09 8.19 -4.52
N PRO A 147 21.03 7.64 -5.16
CA PRO A 147 19.94 6.94 -4.50
C PRO A 147 20.43 5.78 -3.61
N GLU A 148 21.48 5.06 -4.03
CA GLU A 148 22.04 3.93 -3.30
C GLU A 148 22.58 4.33 -1.93
N ARG A 149 23.28 5.45 -1.86
CA ARG A 149 23.84 5.95 -0.60
C ARG A 149 22.75 6.45 0.32
N LEU A 150 21.73 7.15 -0.22
CA LEU A 150 20.57 7.60 0.56
C LEU A 150 19.77 6.44 1.12
N ALA A 151 19.51 5.42 0.30
CA ALA A 151 18.84 4.20 0.75
C ALA A 151 19.65 3.50 1.86
N ARG A 152 20.96 3.41 1.71
CA ARG A 152 21.85 2.81 2.72
C ARG A 152 21.78 3.58 4.05
N ARG A 153 21.86 4.89 4.03
CA ARG A 153 21.73 5.71 5.24
C ARG A 153 20.35 5.60 5.89
N CYS A 154 19.30 5.51 5.08
CA CYS A 154 17.96 5.22 5.58
C CYS A 154 17.92 3.88 6.34
N LEU A 155 18.47 2.81 5.74
CA LEU A 155 18.54 1.50 6.36
C LEU A 155 19.35 1.51 7.66
N ASP A 156 20.48 2.22 7.69
CA ASP A 156 21.30 2.38 8.89
C ASP A 156 20.57 3.17 9.99
N ALA A 157 19.85 4.24 9.64
CA ALA A 157 19.01 5.01 10.56
C ALA A 157 17.85 4.17 11.13
N LEU A 158 17.21 3.37 10.28
CA LEU A 158 16.17 2.44 10.73
C LEU A 158 16.74 1.33 11.64
N ALA A 159 17.98 0.92 11.42
CA ALA A 159 18.66 -0.11 12.23
C ALA A 159 19.11 0.42 13.60
N SER A 160 19.53 1.68 13.68
CA SER A 160 20.11 2.32 14.88
C SER A 160 19.09 2.88 15.87
N ALA A 161 17.79 2.90 15.52
CA ALA A 161 16.78 3.41 16.44
C ALA A 161 16.59 2.47 17.64
N ASP A 162 16.21 3.07 18.74
CA ASP A 162 16.21 2.59 20.13
C ASP A 162 15.16 1.51 20.50
N GLY A 163 14.95 0.53 19.64
CA GLY A 163 14.00 -0.57 19.89
C GLY A 163 12.53 -0.21 19.74
N THR A 164 12.19 1.01 19.31
CA THR A 164 10.80 1.41 19.04
C THR A 164 10.21 0.60 17.87
N ASN A 165 8.93 0.25 17.98
CA ASN A 165 8.25 -0.55 16.96
C ASN A 165 8.07 0.26 15.65
N ARG A 166 8.49 -0.33 14.54
CA ARG A 166 8.42 0.26 13.19
C ARG A 166 8.02 -0.79 12.17
N LEU A 167 7.21 -0.42 11.20
CA LEU A 167 6.78 -1.30 10.12
C LEU A 167 7.26 -0.75 8.77
N ILE A 168 7.95 -1.59 8.01
CA ILE A 168 8.28 -1.36 6.61
C ILE A 168 7.56 -2.41 5.78
N ILE A 169 6.72 -1.97 4.86
CA ILE A 169 6.00 -2.83 3.91
C ILE A 169 6.69 -2.71 2.55
N LEU A 170 7.11 -3.84 2.01
CA LEU A 170 7.72 -4.00 0.69
C LEU A 170 6.70 -4.71 -0.20
N ASP A 171 5.99 -3.95 -1.01
CA ASP A 171 4.88 -4.47 -1.83
C ASP A 171 5.36 -4.89 -3.22
N ASN A 172 4.85 -6.01 -3.74
CA ASN A 172 5.13 -6.58 -5.06
C ASN A 172 6.56 -7.12 -5.25
N VAL A 173 7.15 -7.72 -4.26
CA VAL A 173 8.51 -8.28 -4.36
C VAL A 173 8.54 -9.46 -5.34
N GLU A 174 9.47 -9.46 -6.28
CA GLU A 174 9.65 -10.53 -7.26
C GLU A 174 10.47 -11.70 -6.66
N SER A 175 11.56 -11.43 -5.96
CA SER A 175 12.47 -12.45 -5.41
C SER A 175 13.02 -12.06 -4.03
N PRO A 176 13.27 -13.05 -3.13
CA PRO A 176 13.99 -12.79 -1.88
C PRO A 176 15.39 -12.20 -2.10
N ASP A 177 16.02 -12.53 -3.23
CA ASP A 177 17.36 -12.04 -3.57
C ASP A 177 17.35 -10.54 -3.86
N ASP A 178 16.28 -10.00 -4.43
CA ASP A 178 16.12 -8.58 -4.71
C ASP A 178 16.11 -7.74 -3.43
N LEU A 179 15.68 -8.35 -2.32
CA LEU A 179 15.63 -7.70 -1.02
C LEU A 179 16.90 -7.83 -0.19
N ARG A 180 17.91 -8.59 -0.62
CA ARG A 180 19.08 -8.94 0.20
C ARG A 180 19.76 -7.70 0.80
N ASP A 181 19.84 -6.61 0.03
CA ASP A 181 20.50 -5.37 0.41
C ASP A 181 19.54 -4.37 1.08
N PHE A 182 18.21 -4.61 1.01
CA PHE A 182 17.17 -3.66 1.41
C PHE A 182 16.40 -4.06 2.66
N VAL A 183 16.74 -5.17 3.29
CA VAL A 183 16.08 -5.58 4.53
C VAL A 183 16.81 -4.98 5.73
N PRO A 184 16.27 -3.92 6.34
CA PRO A 184 16.88 -3.33 7.52
C PRO A 184 16.86 -4.31 8.68
N ARG A 185 17.84 -4.18 9.59
CA ARG A 185 17.95 -4.97 10.79
C ARG A 185 17.92 -4.05 12.00
N GLY A 186 17.16 -4.40 13.00
CA GLY A 186 17.07 -3.58 14.22
C GLY A 186 16.03 -4.14 15.16
N GLU A 187 16.22 -3.89 16.45
CA GLU A 187 15.21 -4.22 17.44
C GLU A 187 13.96 -3.38 17.23
N GLY A 188 12.78 -3.96 17.41
CA GLY A 188 11.50 -3.28 17.17
C GLY A 188 11.12 -3.10 15.68
N LEU A 189 12.04 -3.38 14.74
CA LEU A 189 11.75 -3.26 13.31
C LEU A 189 11.04 -4.52 12.77
N ARG A 190 9.94 -4.31 12.07
CA ARG A 190 9.18 -5.34 11.37
C ARG A 190 9.17 -5.05 9.87
N VAL A 191 9.45 -6.07 9.08
CA VAL A 191 9.41 -5.99 7.61
C VAL A 191 8.37 -6.96 7.11
N LEU A 192 7.40 -6.43 6.37
CA LEU A 192 6.33 -7.18 5.73
C LEU A 192 6.50 -7.09 4.21
N ALA A 193 6.69 -8.21 3.54
CA ALA A 193 6.75 -8.26 2.09
C ALA A 193 5.46 -8.88 1.51
N THR A 194 5.08 -8.48 0.30
CA THR A 194 4.07 -9.18 -0.50
C THR A 194 4.68 -9.69 -1.79
N THR A 195 4.28 -10.88 -2.23
CA THR A 195 4.79 -11.49 -3.46
C THR A 195 3.78 -12.46 -4.07
N THR A 196 3.89 -12.65 -5.36
CA THR A 196 3.18 -13.75 -6.06
C THR A 196 4.06 -14.98 -6.23
N ARG A 197 5.36 -14.84 -6.04
CA ARG A 197 6.34 -15.91 -6.28
C ARG A 197 6.46 -16.84 -5.09
N ARG A 198 6.30 -18.14 -5.34
CA ARG A 198 6.58 -19.21 -4.37
C ARG A 198 8.08 -19.54 -4.40
N ALA A 199 8.90 -18.62 -3.92
CA ALA A 199 10.33 -18.84 -3.75
C ALA A 199 10.64 -19.47 -2.38
N ASP A 200 11.89 -19.90 -2.16
CA ASP A 200 12.35 -20.42 -0.86
C ASP A 200 12.64 -19.25 0.12
N TRP A 201 11.58 -18.63 0.60
CA TRP A 201 11.64 -17.56 1.58
C TRP A 201 12.18 -18.03 2.94
N GLY A 202 12.04 -19.34 3.25
CA GLY A 202 12.52 -19.93 4.49
C GLY A 202 14.04 -19.87 4.60
N ARG A 203 14.78 -20.10 3.50
CA ARG A 203 16.24 -19.95 3.47
C ARG A 203 16.70 -18.52 3.77
N ALA A 204 15.91 -17.53 3.36
CA ALA A 204 16.15 -16.12 3.63
C ALA A 204 15.66 -15.69 5.03
N ARG A 205 15.22 -16.61 5.87
CA ARG A 205 14.68 -16.40 7.24
C ARG A 205 13.44 -15.49 7.27
N TRP A 206 12.53 -15.67 6.32
CA TRP A 206 11.22 -15.05 6.31
C TRP A 206 10.16 -16.03 6.80
N THR A 207 9.26 -15.55 7.64
CA THR A 207 8.05 -16.29 7.98
C THR A 207 7.04 -16.13 6.84
N GLN A 208 6.68 -17.24 6.20
CA GLN A 208 5.72 -17.22 5.10
C GLN A 208 4.30 -17.38 5.62
N ILE A 209 3.40 -16.52 5.13
CA ILE A 209 1.95 -16.65 5.33
C ILE A 209 1.34 -16.78 3.93
N PRO A 210 0.82 -17.94 3.57
CA PRO A 210 0.11 -18.12 2.31
C PRO A 210 -1.22 -17.35 2.35
N VAL A 211 -1.51 -16.62 1.27
CA VAL A 211 -2.77 -15.88 1.09
C VAL A 211 -3.51 -16.51 -0.07
N GLU A 212 -4.53 -17.27 0.26
CA GLU A 212 -5.31 -18.03 -0.72
C GLU A 212 -6.52 -17.22 -1.22
N ALA A 213 -7.35 -17.83 -2.06
CA ALA A 213 -8.66 -17.32 -2.42
C ALA A 213 -9.58 -17.26 -1.20
N PHE A 214 -10.73 -16.63 -1.32
CA PHE A 214 -11.76 -16.67 -0.28
C PHE A 214 -12.27 -18.10 -0.07
N GLU A 215 -12.74 -18.38 1.13
CA GLU A 215 -13.63 -19.51 1.31
C GLU A 215 -14.94 -19.27 0.55
N ARG A 216 -15.56 -20.31 0.00
CA ARG A 216 -16.78 -20.21 -0.81
C ARG A 216 -17.88 -19.38 -0.10
N GLU A 217 -18.06 -19.61 1.19
CA GLU A 217 -19.03 -18.88 1.98
C GLU A 217 -18.74 -17.38 2.08
N GLN A 218 -17.48 -17.00 2.11
CA GLN A 218 -17.06 -15.58 2.09
C GLN A 218 -17.42 -14.93 0.76
N SER A 219 -17.16 -15.63 -0.35
CA SER A 219 -17.51 -15.15 -1.70
C SER A 219 -19.00 -14.96 -1.87
N ILE A 220 -19.79 -15.95 -1.46
CA ILE A 220 -21.27 -15.89 -1.47
C ILE A 220 -21.75 -14.73 -0.60
N GLY A 221 -21.22 -14.61 0.62
CA GLY A 221 -21.56 -13.54 1.54
C GLY A 221 -21.31 -12.13 0.98
N ILE A 222 -20.17 -11.93 0.26
CA ILE A 222 -19.88 -10.67 -0.42
C ILE A 222 -20.88 -10.38 -1.54
N LEU A 223 -21.15 -11.38 -2.39
CA LEU A 223 -22.09 -11.22 -3.49
C LEU A 223 -23.48 -10.85 -3.01
N LEU A 224 -24.04 -11.58 -2.06
CA LEU A 224 -25.37 -11.34 -1.51
C LEU A 224 -25.43 -10.03 -0.71
N GLY A 225 -24.49 -9.83 0.22
CA GLY A 225 -24.51 -8.68 1.11
C GLY A 225 -24.32 -7.34 0.39
N ARG A 226 -23.42 -7.26 -0.60
CA ARG A 226 -23.18 -6.01 -1.35
C ARG A 226 -24.28 -5.69 -2.35
N THR A 227 -24.97 -6.71 -2.88
CA THR A 227 -26.00 -6.53 -3.91
C THR A 227 -27.41 -6.46 -3.31
N ASN A 228 -27.57 -6.76 -2.03
CA ASN A 228 -28.86 -6.91 -1.35
C ASN A 228 -29.77 -7.93 -2.05
N GLN A 229 -29.20 -9.00 -2.59
CA GLN A 229 -29.93 -10.10 -3.24
C GLN A 229 -29.84 -11.35 -2.37
N VAL A 230 -30.75 -12.29 -2.57
CA VAL A 230 -30.89 -13.50 -1.74
C VAL A 230 -30.70 -14.81 -2.53
N ASP A 231 -30.43 -14.70 -3.82
CA ASP A 231 -30.21 -15.84 -4.72
C ASP A 231 -28.84 -16.48 -4.47
N ARG A 232 -28.81 -17.37 -3.48
CA ARG A 232 -27.59 -18.03 -3.02
C ARG A 232 -27.04 -19.01 -4.07
N GLU A 233 -27.91 -19.69 -4.79
CA GLU A 233 -27.50 -20.68 -5.82
C GLU A 233 -26.76 -19.99 -6.97
N THR A 234 -27.31 -18.89 -7.46
CA THR A 234 -26.62 -18.10 -8.50
C THR A 234 -25.33 -17.46 -7.98
N ALA A 235 -25.31 -16.99 -6.73
CA ALA A 235 -24.11 -16.45 -6.10
C ALA A 235 -23.00 -17.49 -5.98
N ASP A 236 -23.34 -18.73 -5.63
CA ASP A 236 -22.39 -19.85 -5.53
C ASP A 236 -21.77 -20.15 -6.91
N ILE A 237 -22.59 -20.24 -7.96
CA ILE A 237 -22.09 -20.46 -9.33
C ILE A 237 -21.16 -19.31 -9.78
N ILE A 238 -21.48 -18.06 -9.46
CA ILE A 238 -20.62 -16.92 -9.80
C ILE A 238 -19.28 -17.03 -9.03
N ALA A 239 -19.32 -17.35 -7.75
CA ALA A 239 -18.14 -17.49 -6.92
C ALA A 239 -17.21 -18.60 -7.45
N GLU A 240 -17.77 -19.75 -7.83
CA GLU A 240 -17.05 -20.86 -8.45
C GLU A 240 -16.38 -20.44 -9.75
N LEU A 241 -17.12 -19.80 -10.65
CA LEU A 241 -16.58 -19.34 -11.94
C LEU A 241 -15.44 -18.33 -11.75
N LEU A 242 -15.53 -17.48 -10.74
CA LEU A 242 -14.49 -16.50 -10.40
C LEU A 242 -13.33 -17.09 -9.57
N GLY A 243 -13.40 -18.40 -9.26
CA GLY A 243 -12.37 -19.10 -8.48
C GLY A 243 -12.20 -18.55 -7.08
N ASP A 244 -13.28 -18.00 -6.50
CA ASP A 244 -13.29 -17.36 -5.20
C ASP A 244 -12.22 -16.26 -5.00
N LEU A 245 -11.72 -15.71 -6.14
CA LEU A 245 -10.66 -14.72 -6.10
C LEU A 245 -11.18 -13.37 -5.57
N PRO A 246 -10.62 -12.84 -4.47
CA PRO A 246 -11.13 -11.63 -3.80
C PRO A 246 -11.37 -10.43 -4.71
N VAL A 247 -10.42 -10.13 -5.62
CA VAL A 247 -10.55 -9.03 -6.57
C VAL A 247 -11.72 -9.25 -7.53
N ALA A 248 -11.89 -10.48 -8.05
CA ALA A 248 -12.93 -10.80 -9.02
C ALA A 248 -14.33 -10.78 -8.38
N VAL A 249 -14.47 -11.40 -7.21
CA VAL A 249 -15.73 -11.43 -6.45
C VAL A 249 -16.15 -10.01 -6.06
N SER A 250 -15.20 -9.19 -5.57
CA SER A 250 -15.47 -7.80 -5.19
C SER A 250 -15.88 -6.94 -6.38
N GLN A 251 -15.24 -7.11 -7.53
CA GLN A 251 -15.60 -6.40 -8.77
C GLN A 251 -16.96 -6.84 -9.30
N ALA A 252 -17.27 -8.13 -9.28
CA ALA A 252 -18.58 -8.65 -9.64
C ALA A 252 -19.68 -8.04 -8.78
N ALA A 253 -19.55 -8.08 -7.46
CA ALA A 253 -20.51 -7.50 -6.53
C ALA A 253 -20.69 -5.99 -6.75
N ALA A 254 -19.60 -5.24 -6.93
CA ALA A 254 -19.64 -3.81 -7.20
C ALA A 254 -20.35 -3.50 -8.53
N MET A 255 -20.11 -4.30 -9.57
CA MET A 255 -20.73 -4.14 -10.87
C MET A 255 -22.23 -4.43 -10.82
N ILE A 256 -22.64 -5.55 -10.21
CA ILE A 256 -24.05 -5.93 -10.04
C ILE A 256 -24.79 -4.82 -9.32
N LYS A 257 -24.25 -4.34 -8.19
CA LYS A 257 -24.82 -3.22 -7.42
C LYS A 257 -24.97 -1.94 -8.25
N ARG A 258 -23.90 -1.53 -8.93
CA ARG A 258 -23.86 -0.30 -9.74
C ARG A 258 -24.84 -0.34 -10.90
N THR A 259 -24.96 -1.48 -11.56
CA THR A 259 -25.83 -1.64 -12.73
C THR A 259 -27.26 -2.02 -12.35
N ARG A 260 -27.53 -2.30 -11.06
CA ARG A 260 -28.83 -2.76 -10.54
C ARG A 260 -29.35 -4.01 -11.27
N ARG A 261 -28.43 -4.90 -11.67
CA ARG A 261 -28.77 -6.17 -12.33
C ARG A 261 -29.03 -7.25 -11.30
N SER A 262 -29.76 -8.30 -11.75
CA SER A 262 -29.84 -9.54 -10.98
C SER A 262 -28.52 -10.32 -11.05
N LEU A 263 -28.28 -11.20 -10.07
CA LEU A 263 -27.18 -12.17 -10.11
C LEU A 263 -27.28 -13.05 -11.34
N ALA A 264 -28.51 -13.48 -11.72
CA ALA A 264 -28.75 -14.30 -12.89
C ALA A 264 -28.35 -13.59 -14.21
N ASP A 265 -28.71 -12.30 -14.38
CA ASP A 265 -28.31 -11.51 -15.54
C ASP A 265 -26.78 -11.36 -15.63
N TYR A 266 -26.13 -11.13 -14.49
CA TYR A 266 -24.67 -11.05 -14.44
C TYR A 266 -24.03 -12.38 -14.81
N LEU A 267 -24.52 -13.49 -14.28
CA LEU A 267 -24.04 -14.85 -14.60
C LEU A 267 -24.15 -15.13 -16.10
N GLN A 268 -25.27 -14.79 -16.72
CA GLN A 268 -25.45 -14.96 -18.16
C GLN A 268 -24.41 -14.18 -18.97
N GLN A 269 -24.13 -12.93 -18.55
CA GLN A 269 -23.10 -12.13 -19.20
C GLN A 269 -21.70 -12.69 -18.97
N LEU A 270 -21.37 -13.07 -17.72
CA LEU A 270 -20.08 -13.66 -17.39
C LEU A 270 -19.78 -14.90 -18.25
N ARG A 271 -20.75 -15.79 -18.41
CA ARG A 271 -20.66 -16.97 -19.29
C ARG A 271 -20.44 -16.58 -20.76
N LYS A 272 -21.17 -15.60 -21.25
CA LYS A 272 -21.06 -15.13 -22.64
C LYS A 272 -19.66 -14.55 -22.95
N TYR A 273 -19.06 -13.84 -22.02
CA TYR A 273 -17.71 -13.26 -22.20
C TYR A 273 -16.62 -14.31 -22.01
N SER A 274 -16.76 -15.21 -21.04
CA SER A 274 -15.80 -16.32 -20.83
C SER A 274 -15.69 -17.23 -22.05
N LEU A 275 -16.76 -17.41 -22.82
CA LEU A 275 -16.76 -18.17 -24.06
C LEU A 275 -16.07 -17.45 -25.23
N LYS A 276 -16.09 -16.10 -25.24
CA LYS A 276 -15.43 -15.30 -26.29
C LYS A 276 -13.92 -15.22 -26.12
N ASP A 277 -13.42 -15.28 -24.88
CA ASP A 277 -11.99 -15.20 -24.54
C ASP A 277 -11.25 -16.55 -24.65
N SER A 278 -11.91 -17.60 -25.16
CA SER A 278 -11.26 -18.91 -25.37
C SER A 278 -10.12 -18.89 -26.40
N VAL A 279 -9.75 -17.73 -26.96
CA VAL A 279 -8.88 -17.63 -28.14
C VAL A 279 -7.41 -17.26 -27.84
N ARG A 280 -7.00 -16.87 -26.63
CA ARG A 280 -5.57 -16.71 -26.32
C ARG A 280 -5.26 -16.94 -24.84
N ARG A 281 -4.84 -18.15 -24.50
CA ARG A 281 -3.99 -18.37 -23.33
C ARG A 281 -2.55 -18.05 -23.73
N LEU A 282 -1.91 -17.18 -22.98
CA LEU A 282 -0.45 -17.22 -22.83
C LEU A 282 -0.17 -18.38 -21.86
N ASP A 283 0.71 -19.29 -22.23
CA ASP A 283 1.17 -20.37 -21.35
C ASP A 283 1.70 -19.75 -20.06
N GLY A 284 1.02 -20.04 -18.93
CA GLY A 284 1.39 -19.49 -17.62
C GLY A 284 0.28 -18.71 -16.90
N ASP A 285 -0.90 -18.48 -17.51
CA ASP A 285 -2.02 -17.81 -16.85
C ASP A 285 -2.60 -18.67 -15.71
N GLU A 286 -2.29 -18.29 -14.46
CA GLU A 286 -2.82 -18.93 -13.24
C GLU A 286 -4.26 -18.53 -12.90
N TYR A 287 -4.87 -17.59 -13.65
CA TYR A 287 -6.21 -17.08 -13.35
C TYR A 287 -7.33 -17.95 -13.93
N PRO A 288 -8.46 -18.14 -13.20
CA PRO A 288 -9.68 -18.66 -13.79
C PRO A 288 -10.13 -17.81 -14.99
N LYS A 289 -10.55 -18.44 -16.09
CA LYS A 289 -10.98 -17.74 -17.33
C LYS A 289 -12.02 -16.64 -17.09
N ALA A 290 -12.91 -16.85 -16.12
CA ALA A 290 -13.96 -15.91 -15.81
C ALA A 290 -13.46 -14.64 -15.10
N VAL A 291 -12.26 -14.61 -14.53
CA VAL A 291 -11.68 -13.40 -13.93
C VAL A 291 -11.41 -12.34 -15.00
N GLY A 292 -10.80 -12.74 -16.13
CA GLY A 292 -10.62 -11.86 -17.29
C GLY A 292 -11.95 -11.32 -17.79
N ALA A 293 -12.96 -12.19 -17.94
CA ALA A 293 -14.31 -11.80 -18.33
C ALA A 293 -14.95 -10.81 -17.34
N ALA A 294 -14.80 -11.01 -16.03
CA ALA A 294 -15.31 -10.10 -15.02
C ALA A 294 -14.67 -8.71 -15.10
N LEU A 295 -13.35 -8.65 -15.32
CA LEU A 295 -12.62 -7.39 -15.51
C LEU A 295 -13.06 -6.70 -16.81
N GLN A 296 -13.18 -7.42 -17.93
CA GLN A 296 -13.67 -6.86 -19.19
C GLN A 296 -15.08 -6.28 -19.06
N LEU A 297 -15.99 -7.00 -18.38
CA LEU A 297 -17.34 -6.51 -18.10
C LEU A 297 -17.30 -5.20 -17.29
N ALA A 298 -16.43 -5.12 -16.29
CA ALA A 298 -16.26 -3.91 -15.48
C ALA A 298 -15.77 -2.74 -16.34
N PHE A 299 -14.76 -2.94 -17.19
CA PHE A 299 -14.25 -1.93 -18.13
C PHE A 299 -15.30 -1.46 -19.12
N GLN A 300 -16.03 -2.40 -19.76
CA GLN A 300 -17.08 -2.04 -20.69
C GLN A 300 -18.20 -1.23 -20.05
N SER A 301 -18.64 -1.64 -18.87
CA SER A 301 -19.66 -0.90 -18.11
C SER A 301 -19.18 0.52 -17.75
N ALA A 302 -17.90 0.69 -17.42
CA ALA A 302 -17.32 2.02 -17.16
C ALA A 302 -17.31 2.88 -18.43
N LEU A 303 -16.91 2.32 -19.57
CA LEU A 303 -16.90 3.00 -20.86
C LEU A 303 -18.32 3.41 -21.31
N GLU A 304 -19.31 2.53 -21.16
CA GLU A 304 -20.71 2.84 -21.43
C GLU A 304 -21.23 4.00 -20.56
N GLN A 305 -20.84 4.03 -19.29
CA GLN A 305 -21.23 5.11 -18.39
C GLN A 305 -20.62 6.47 -18.83
N ILE A 306 -19.34 6.46 -19.24
CA ILE A 306 -18.68 7.64 -19.80
C ILE A 306 -19.36 8.06 -21.10
N GLY A 307 -19.73 7.11 -21.96
CA GLY A 307 -20.41 7.35 -23.23
C GLY A 307 -21.79 7.98 -23.08
N ARG A 308 -22.53 7.64 -22.03
CA ARG A 308 -23.82 8.27 -21.68
C ARG A 308 -23.66 9.75 -21.33
N GLN A 309 -22.53 10.16 -20.80
CA GLN A 309 -22.22 11.55 -20.49
C GLN A 309 -21.64 12.31 -21.69
N SER A 310 -20.76 11.66 -22.46
CA SER A 310 -20.12 12.24 -23.63
C SER A 310 -19.47 11.17 -24.50
N ARG A 311 -19.91 11.07 -25.77
CA ARG A 311 -19.27 10.20 -26.77
C ARG A 311 -17.79 10.51 -26.99
N HIS A 312 -17.42 11.79 -26.90
CA HIS A 312 -16.04 12.22 -27.04
C HIS A 312 -15.16 11.68 -25.90
N ARG A 313 -15.64 11.74 -24.65
CA ARG A 313 -14.92 11.18 -23.48
C ARG A 313 -14.79 9.66 -23.55
N GLU A 314 -15.81 8.97 -24.04
CA GLU A 314 -15.74 7.51 -24.25
C GLU A 314 -14.66 7.15 -25.28
N MET A 315 -14.61 7.88 -26.40
CA MET A 315 -13.60 7.65 -27.43
C MET A 315 -12.19 7.92 -26.91
N LEU A 316 -11.97 8.97 -26.15
CA LEU A 316 -10.70 9.26 -25.48
C LEU A 316 -10.33 8.16 -24.48
N ALA A 317 -11.26 7.73 -23.62
CA ALA A 317 -11.02 6.66 -22.67
C ALA A 317 -10.63 5.34 -23.36
N ARG A 318 -11.30 4.97 -24.45
CA ARG A 318 -10.93 3.79 -25.27
C ARG A 318 -9.53 3.94 -25.89
N HIS A 319 -9.20 5.14 -26.34
CA HIS A 319 -7.87 5.41 -26.92
C HIS A 319 -6.77 5.28 -25.86
N TYR A 320 -6.94 5.91 -24.69
CA TYR A 320 -5.99 5.79 -23.57
C TYR A 320 -5.81 4.33 -23.11
N LEU A 321 -6.88 3.56 -22.99
CA LEU A 321 -6.79 2.14 -22.62
C LEU A 321 -6.00 1.33 -23.64
N ARG A 322 -6.15 1.63 -24.93
CA ARG A 322 -5.33 0.98 -25.99
C ARG A 322 -3.86 1.35 -25.87
N VAL A 323 -3.54 2.64 -25.64
CA VAL A 323 -2.15 3.08 -25.47
C VAL A 323 -1.53 2.42 -24.24
N LEU A 324 -2.24 2.42 -23.10
CA LEU A 324 -1.77 1.78 -21.88
C LEU A 324 -1.56 0.27 -22.05
N SER A 325 -2.43 -0.42 -22.78
CA SER A 325 -2.26 -1.85 -23.06
C SER A 325 -1.04 -2.16 -23.94
N LEU A 326 -0.68 -1.25 -24.86
CA LEU A 326 0.52 -1.38 -25.68
C LEU A 326 1.79 -1.12 -24.85
N LEU A 327 1.76 -0.11 -23.97
CA LEU A 327 2.89 0.19 -23.09
C LEU A 327 3.13 -0.91 -22.05
N ALA A 328 2.06 -1.51 -21.51
CA ALA A 328 2.18 -2.64 -20.59
C ALA A 328 2.67 -3.95 -21.26
N ALA A 329 2.48 -4.08 -22.57
CA ALA A 329 2.97 -5.25 -23.32
C ALA A 329 4.43 -5.12 -23.77
N SER A 330 5.01 -3.94 -23.64
CA SER A 330 6.39 -3.60 -24.05
C SER A 330 7.36 -3.40 -22.87
N GLY A 331 6.86 -3.57 -21.61
CA GLY A 331 7.61 -3.40 -20.35
C GLY A 331 8.07 -4.69 -19.73
#